data_37dbf902d9f42ecf391a2123d8b70674
#
_entry.id   37dbf902d9f42ecf391a2123d8b70674
#
_cell.length_a   1.000
_cell.length_b   1.000
_cell.length_c   1.000
_cell.angle_alpha   90.00
_cell.angle_beta   90.00
_cell.angle_gamma   90.00
#
_symmetry.space_group_name_H-M   'P 1'
#
loop_
_entity.id
_entity.type
_entity.pdbx_description
1 polymer ?
#
loop_
_entity_poly.entity_id
_entity_poly.type
_entity_poly.pdbx_seq_one_letter_code
_entity_poly.pdbx_strand_id
1 'polypeptide(L)'
;YGRMTLPGGASYKVLVLPLPRPMNPDPTELSPEVKQKINELKEAGILIPSLPYKEDDFSSYGLERDLIVPENIAWTHRQGEQGDIYFIANQLEETRTFTASMRIDGRKPECWNPVTGEINADIPYEQKSHRTEITLTLAPNESVFIVYPAEEDYKETPEKGRKEKKDSVKEPSETGLEATEYTVTFTANGKTIQRQELFDWS
;
A
#
# COMPACT_ATOMS: atom_id res chain seq x y z
N TYR A 1 -1.53 1.80 -26.14
CA TYR A 1 -0.54 2.77 -25.66
C TYR A 1 0.76 2.05 -25.29
N GLY A 2 1.89 2.71 -25.57
CA GLY A 2 3.22 2.23 -25.19
C GLY A 2 3.43 2.25 -23.67
N ARG A 3 4.56 1.70 -23.22
CA ARG A 3 5.01 1.76 -21.82
C ARG A 3 6.36 2.44 -21.73
N MET A 4 6.49 3.38 -20.82
CA MET A 4 7.76 4.01 -20.50
C MET A 4 8.48 3.14 -19.46
N THR A 5 9.68 2.65 -19.81
CA THR A 5 10.50 1.84 -18.90
C THR A 5 11.72 2.61 -18.52
N LEU A 6 11.98 2.73 -17.22
CA LEU A 6 13.19 3.36 -16.69
C LEU A 6 14.36 2.37 -16.66
N PRO A 7 15.62 2.87 -16.61
CA PRO A 7 16.81 2.01 -16.57
C PRO A 7 16.80 0.97 -15.45
N GLY A 8 16.12 1.24 -14.31
CA GLY A 8 15.94 0.31 -13.21
C GLY A 8 14.83 -0.74 -13.40
N GLY A 9 14.20 -0.82 -14.60
CA GLY A 9 13.18 -1.80 -14.92
C GLY A 9 11.75 -1.38 -14.58
N ALA A 10 11.54 -0.32 -13.81
CA ALA A 10 10.19 0.19 -13.52
C ALA A 10 9.49 0.66 -14.80
N SER A 11 8.23 0.29 -14.98
CA SER A 11 7.48 0.49 -16.22
C SER A 11 6.13 1.16 -15.97
N TYR A 12 5.85 2.24 -16.70
CA TYR A 12 4.68 3.09 -16.50
C TYR A 12 3.86 3.21 -17.80
N LYS A 13 2.55 3.29 -17.68
CA LYS A 13 1.61 3.48 -18.81
C LYS A 13 1.33 4.95 -19.10
N VAL A 14 1.42 5.81 -18.09
CA VAL A 14 1.07 7.22 -18.18
C VAL A 14 2.19 8.06 -17.61
N LEU A 15 2.51 9.16 -18.28
CA LEU A 15 3.33 10.24 -17.76
C LEU A 15 2.45 11.44 -17.44
N VAL A 16 2.31 11.76 -16.16
CA VAL A 16 1.55 12.92 -15.69
C VAL A 16 2.50 14.09 -15.49
N LEU A 17 2.23 15.20 -16.17
CA LEU A 17 3.02 16.42 -16.01
C LEU A 17 2.62 17.14 -14.71
N PRO A 18 3.56 17.79 -14.02
CA PRO A 18 3.26 18.45 -12.75
C PRO A 18 2.27 19.61 -12.94
N LEU A 19 1.42 19.82 -11.92
CA LEU A 19 0.57 21.00 -11.79
C LEU A 19 1.31 22.13 -11.09
N PRO A 20 0.86 23.40 -11.24
CA PRO A 20 1.38 24.51 -10.46
C PRO A 20 1.33 24.23 -8.95
N ARG A 21 2.43 24.50 -8.26
CA ARG A 21 2.57 24.36 -6.81
C ARG A 21 3.35 25.56 -6.26
N PRO A 22 3.26 25.89 -4.98
CA PRO A 22 4.04 26.99 -4.39
C PRO A 22 5.56 26.90 -4.68
N MET A 23 6.10 25.67 -4.71
CA MET A 23 7.52 25.41 -5.03
C MET A 23 7.82 25.34 -6.54
N ASN A 24 6.81 25.28 -7.38
CA ASN A 24 6.91 25.26 -8.83
C ASN A 24 5.68 25.95 -9.42
N PRO A 25 5.63 27.29 -9.40
CA PRO A 25 4.44 28.06 -9.79
C PRO A 25 4.15 27.98 -11.30
N ASP A 26 5.17 27.78 -12.13
CA ASP A 26 5.03 27.60 -13.58
C ASP A 26 5.66 26.29 -14.07
N PRO A 27 4.95 25.13 -13.90
CA PRO A 27 5.45 23.85 -14.37
C PRO A 27 5.41 23.71 -15.89
N THR A 28 4.85 24.67 -16.62
CA THR A 28 4.81 24.66 -18.09
C THR A 28 6.07 25.25 -18.70
N GLU A 29 6.87 25.95 -17.92
CA GLU A 29 8.17 26.49 -18.32
C GLU A 29 9.24 25.40 -18.27
N LEU A 30 9.10 24.44 -19.18
CA LEU A 30 10.01 23.31 -19.33
C LEU A 30 11.20 23.72 -20.25
N SER A 31 12.38 23.20 -19.95
CA SER A 31 13.53 23.38 -20.85
C SER A 31 13.28 22.77 -22.24
N PRO A 32 13.98 23.26 -23.29
CA PRO A 32 13.84 22.72 -24.64
C PRO A 32 14.08 21.20 -24.70
N GLU A 33 15.04 20.70 -23.94
CA GLU A 33 15.39 19.27 -23.90
C GLU A 33 14.25 18.44 -23.31
N VAL A 34 13.62 18.92 -22.24
CA VAL A 34 12.46 18.26 -21.63
C VAL A 34 11.26 18.27 -22.56
N LYS A 35 10.99 19.41 -23.24
CA LYS A 35 9.93 19.49 -24.27
C LYS A 35 10.17 18.51 -25.41
N GLN A 36 11.41 18.44 -25.90
CA GLN A 36 11.78 17.48 -26.95
C GLN A 36 11.54 16.04 -26.45
N LYS A 37 11.97 15.71 -25.23
CA LYS A 37 11.78 14.36 -24.67
C LYS A 37 10.31 13.99 -24.51
N ILE A 38 9.47 14.92 -24.09
CA ILE A 38 8.02 14.71 -24.02
C ILE A 38 7.44 14.41 -25.39
N ASN A 39 7.86 15.12 -26.45
CA ASN A 39 7.41 14.86 -27.80
C ASN A 39 7.85 13.48 -28.31
N GLU A 40 9.11 13.10 -28.10
CA GLU A 40 9.61 11.75 -28.41
C GLU A 40 8.77 10.65 -27.74
N LEU A 41 8.42 10.84 -26.45
CA LEU A 41 7.60 9.89 -25.70
C LEU A 41 6.16 9.82 -26.26
N LYS A 42 5.57 10.95 -26.67
CA LYS A 42 4.26 10.98 -27.33
C LYS A 42 4.29 10.24 -28.68
N GLU A 43 5.33 10.47 -29.48
CA GLU A 43 5.52 9.77 -30.75
C GLU A 43 5.73 8.27 -30.57
N ALA A 44 6.39 7.87 -29.47
CA ALA A 44 6.53 6.47 -29.07
C ALA A 44 5.24 5.85 -28.49
N GLY A 45 4.13 6.60 -28.48
CA GLY A 45 2.82 6.12 -28.02
C GLY A 45 2.66 6.09 -26.50
N ILE A 46 3.48 6.80 -25.73
CA ILE A 46 3.26 6.96 -24.31
C ILE A 46 2.08 7.90 -24.08
N LEU A 47 1.16 7.50 -23.21
CA LEU A 47 0.04 8.34 -22.84
C LEU A 47 0.50 9.49 -21.95
N ILE A 48 0.31 10.71 -22.43
CA ILE A 48 0.57 11.95 -21.68
C ILE A 48 -0.71 12.78 -21.71
N PRO A 49 -1.52 12.78 -20.62
CA PRO A 49 -2.76 13.53 -20.57
C PRO A 49 -2.53 15.04 -20.74
N SER A 50 -3.44 15.70 -21.40
CA SER A 50 -3.40 17.16 -21.58
C SER A 50 -3.74 17.87 -20.27
N LEU A 51 -3.02 18.96 -19.99
CA LEU A 51 -3.34 19.86 -18.87
C LEU A 51 -4.48 20.82 -19.24
N PRO A 52 -5.33 21.21 -18.27
CA PRO A 52 -5.45 20.63 -16.95
C PRO A 52 -6.17 19.27 -17.01
N TYR A 53 -5.53 18.22 -16.51
CA TYR A 53 -6.27 16.99 -16.28
C TYR A 53 -7.11 17.18 -15.00
N LYS A 54 -8.36 16.80 -15.09
CA LYS A 54 -9.27 16.81 -13.95
C LYS A 54 -9.04 15.51 -13.21
N GLU A 55 -8.63 15.64 -11.95
CA GLU A 55 -8.55 14.53 -11.04
C GLU A 55 -7.45 13.49 -11.35
N ASP A 56 -7.24 12.64 -10.41
CA ASP A 56 -6.36 11.49 -10.42
C ASP A 56 -7.07 10.21 -10.92
N ASP A 57 -8.21 10.36 -11.60
CA ASP A 57 -8.93 9.27 -12.23
C ASP A 57 -8.55 9.14 -13.72
N PHE A 58 -7.82 8.07 -14.03
CA PHE A 58 -7.41 7.74 -15.39
C PHE A 58 -8.19 6.56 -15.98
N SER A 59 -9.37 6.24 -15.44
CA SER A 59 -10.22 5.13 -15.90
C SER A 59 -10.61 5.27 -17.38
N SER A 60 -10.83 6.49 -17.87
CA SER A 60 -11.09 6.78 -19.29
C SER A 60 -9.94 6.34 -20.22
N TYR A 61 -8.74 6.15 -19.69
CA TYR A 61 -7.57 5.62 -20.40
C TYR A 61 -7.32 4.13 -20.12
N GLY A 62 -8.28 3.44 -19.49
CA GLY A 62 -8.15 2.04 -19.11
C GLY A 62 -7.18 1.81 -17.92
N LEU A 63 -7.04 2.80 -17.07
CA LEU A 63 -6.25 2.72 -15.85
C LEU A 63 -7.18 2.84 -14.63
N GLU A 64 -7.43 1.72 -13.98
CA GLU A 64 -8.23 1.69 -12.77
C GLU A 64 -7.38 2.03 -11.53
N ARG A 65 -8.00 2.69 -10.56
CA ARG A 65 -7.37 2.92 -9.25
C ARG A 65 -7.11 1.60 -8.54
N ASP A 66 -5.97 1.48 -7.90
CA ASP A 66 -5.65 0.31 -7.08
C ASP A 66 -6.56 0.22 -5.86
N LEU A 67 -6.87 1.35 -5.23
CA LEU A 67 -7.79 1.44 -4.11
C LEU A 67 -8.81 2.55 -4.33
N ILE A 68 -10.07 2.27 -4.07
CA ILE A 68 -11.15 3.26 -4.03
C ILE A 68 -11.60 3.39 -2.58
N VAL A 69 -11.46 4.59 -2.02
CA VAL A 69 -11.87 4.98 -0.67
C VAL A 69 -12.41 6.40 -0.71
N PRO A 70 -13.21 6.83 0.29
CA PRO A 70 -13.67 8.21 0.36
C PRO A 70 -12.53 9.19 0.65
N GLU A 71 -12.83 10.49 0.52
CA GLU A 71 -11.92 11.58 0.88
C GLU A 71 -11.44 11.48 2.33
N ASN A 72 -10.25 12.02 2.60
CA ASN A 72 -9.60 12.02 3.91
C ASN A 72 -9.28 10.61 4.47
N ILE A 73 -9.20 9.63 3.59
CA ILE A 73 -8.58 8.34 3.86
C ILE A 73 -7.26 8.31 3.08
N ALA A 74 -6.14 8.34 3.81
CA ALA A 74 -4.82 8.18 3.20
C ALA A 74 -4.54 6.69 2.96
N TRP A 75 -3.82 6.39 1.89
CA TRP A 75 -3.45 5.02 1.60
C TRP A 75 -2.17 4.91 0.77
N THR A 76 -1.51 3.77 0.89
CA THR A 76 -0.45 3.34 -0.02
C THR A 76 -0.62 1.87 -0.35
N HIS A 77 -0.11 1.46 -1.52
CA HIS A 77 -0.09 0.07 -1.95
C HIS A 77 1.35 -0.35 -2.28
N ARG A 78 1.73 -1.53 -1.82
CA ARG A 78 2.98 -2.17 -2.19
C ARG A 78 2.71 -3.60 -2.63
N GLN A 79 3.30 -3.98 -3.76
CA GLN A 79 3.30 -5.34 -4.28
C GLN A 79 4.72 -5.90 -4.21
N GLY A 80 4.86 -7.11 -3.71
CA GLY A 80 6.13 -7.82 -3.61
C GLY A 80 5.96 -9.32 -3.78
N GLU A 81 7.05 -10.06 -3.62
CA GLU A 81 7.03 -11.53 -3.72
C GLU A 81 6.14 -12.19 -2.67
N GLN A 82 5.95 -11.55 -1.51
CA GLN A 82 5.14 -12.05 -0.41
C GLN A 82 3.66 -11.66 -0.52
N GLY A 83 3.26 -10.93 -1.57
CA GLY A 83 1.90 -10.52 -1.80
C GLY A 83 1.70 -9.02 -1.93
N ASP A 84 0.47 -8.57 -1.68
CA ASP A 84 0.06 -7.17 -1.74
C ASP A 84 -0.26 -6.65 -0.36
N ILE A 85 0.18 -5.42 -0.06
CA ILE A 85 -0.03 -4.75 1.22
C ILE A 85 -0.59 -3.36 0.96
N TYR A 86 -1.78 -3.10 1.48
CA TYR A 86 -2.41 -1.78 1.52
C TYR A 86 -2.31 -1.22 2.95
N PHE A 87 -1.70 -0.06 3.11
CA PHE A 87 -1.80 0.73 4.32
C PHE A 87 -2.94 1.72 4.16
N ILE A 88 -3.88 1.78 5.10
CA ILE A 88 -5.08 2.62 5.05
C ILE A 88 -5.19 3.36 6.38
N ALA A 89 -5.33 4.69 6.33
CA ALA A 89 -5.38 5.54 7.52
C ALA A 89 -6.49 6.57 7.44
N ASN A 90 -7.26 6.70 8.52
CA ASN A 90 -8.22 7.76 8.72
C ASN A 90 -7.47 9.05 9.11
N GLN A 91 -7.62 10.12 8.32
CA GLN A 91 -6.94 11.40 8.56
C GLN A 91 -7.79 12.40 9.38
N LEU A 92 -8.96 11.98 9.85
CA LEU A 92 -9.87 12.84 10.59
C LEU A 92 -9.89 12.48 12.10
N GLU A 93 -10.30 13.45 12.89
CA GLU A 93 -10.48 13.32 14.34
C GLU A 93 -11.85 12.74 14.72
N GLU A 94 -12.45 11.98 13.82
CA GLU A 94 -13.74 11.28 14.03
C GLU A 94 -13.65 9.83 13.56
N THR A 95 -14.46 8.97 14.18
CA THR A 95 -14.58 7.58 13.73
C THR A 95 -15.31 7.53 12.39
N ARG A 96 -14.76 6.78 11.44
CA ARG A 96 -15.33 6.62 10.11
C ARG A 96 -15.57 5.16 9.77
N THR A 97 -16.76 4.88 9.25
CA THR A 97 -17.08 3.59 8.63
C THR A 97 -17.24 3.80 7.12
N PHE A 98 -16.51 3.03 6.34
CA PHE A 98 -16.51 3.13 4.87
C PHE A 98 -16.15 1.80 4.22
N THR A 99 -16.46 1.68 2.93
CA THR A 99 -16.02 0.55 2.11
C THR A 99 -14.71 0.92 1.41
N ALA A 100 -13.70 0.08 1.60
CA ALA A 100 -12.45 0.10 0.85
C ALA A 100 -12.54 -0.94 -0.27
N SER A 101 -12.38 -0.52 -1.53
CA SER A 101 -12.46 -1.39 -2.70
C SER A 101 -11.08 -1.49 -3.34
N MET A 102 -10.41 -2.63 -3.13
CA MET A 102 -9.06 -2.92 -3.62
C MET A 102 -9.10 -3.66 -4.95
N ARG A 103 -8.22 -3.33 -5.86
CA ARG A 103 -8.11 -4.00 -7.18
C ARG A 103 -7.36 -5.32 -7.07
N ILE A 104 -7.89 -6.20 -6.25
CA ILE A 104 -7.42 -7.58 -6.02
C ILE A 104 -8.60 -8.52 -6.22
N ASP A 105 -8.39 -9.61 -6.92
CA ASP A 105 -9.40 -10.63 -7.21
C ASP A 105 -8.91 -12.01 -6.75
N GLY A 106 -9.84 -12.84 -6.29
CA GLY A 106 -9.58 -14.26 -6.00
C GLY A 106 -8.69 -14.55 -4.78
N ARG A 107 -8.31 -13.53 -3.99
CA ARG A 107 -7.42 -13.68 -2.83
C ARG A 107 -8.11 -13.25 -1.55
N LYS A 108 -7.85 -13.99 -0.46
CA LYS A 108 -8.40 -13.70 0.87
C LYS A 108 -7.59 -12.58 1.53
N PRO A 109 -8.24 -11.50 2.03
CA PRO A 109 -7.57 -10.44 2.78
C PRO A 109 -7.36 -10.82 4.24
N GLU A 110 -6.32 -10.24 4.83
CA GLU A 110 -6.08 -10.19 6.27
C GLU A 110 -6.02 -8.74 6.71
N CYS A 111 -6.54 -8.43 7.91
CA CYS A 111 -6.41 -7.11 8.52
C CYS A 111 -5.38 -7.16 9.65
N TRP A 112 -4.34 -6.36 9.53
CA TRP A 112 -3.26 -6.30 10.51
C TRP A 112 -3.27 -4.94 11.22
N ASN A 113 -3.29 -4.98 12.55
CA ASN A 113 -3.23 -3.77 13.36
C ASN A 113 -1.74 -3.37 13.57
N PRO A 114 -1.30 -2.19 13.08
CA PRO A 114 0.10 -1.78 13.19
C PRO A 114 0.53 -1.44 14.63
N VAL A 115 -0.40 -1.17 15.53
CA VAL A 115 -0.11 -0.78 16.92
C VAL A 115 0.00 -2.00 17.82
N THR A 116 -0.94 -2.95 17.69
CA THR A 116 -1.00 -4.13 18.56
C THR A 116 -0.28 -5.34 17.96
N GLY A 117 -0.02 -5.33 16.65
CA GLY A 117 0.50 -6.49 15.93
C GLY A 117 -0.52 -7.61 15.73
N GLU A 118 -1.80 -7.39 16.09
CA GLU A 118 -2.86 -8.37 15.91
C GLU A 118 -3.15 -8.59 14.43
N ILE A 119 -3.31 -9.84 14.04
CA ILE A 119 -3.66 -10.29 12.70
C ILE A 119 -5.03 -10.93 12.73
N ASN A 120 -5.99 -10.34 12.02
CA ASN A 120 -7.30 -10.92 11.80
C ASN A 120 -7.40 -11.45 10.36
N ALA A 121 -7.34 -12.77 10.21
CA ALA A 121 -7.43 -13.44 8.92
C ALA A 121 -8.88 -13.79 8.50
N ASP A 122 -9.87 -13.47 9.34
CA ASP A 122 -11.29 -13.80 9.12
C ASP A 122 -12.16 -12.54 8.99
N ILE A 123 -11.64 -11.48 8.38
CA ILE A 123 -12.42 -10.29 8.12
C ILE A 123 -13.47 -10.55 7.02
N PRO A 124 -14.69 -10.04 7.16
CA PRO A 124 -15.70 -10.11 6.11
C PRO A 124 -15.28 -9.31 4.87
N TYR A 125 -15.43 -9.90 3.71
CA TYR A 125 -15.17 -9.23 2.43
C TYR A 125 -16.12 -9.73 1.34
N GLU A 126 -16.27 -8.95 0.29
CA GLU A 126 -17.03 -9.30 -0.91
C GLU A 126 -16.15 -9.18 -2.15
N GLN A 127 -16.25 -10.16 -3.05
CA GLN A 127 -15.64 -10.08 -4.37
C GLN A 127 -16.64 -9.50 -5.37
N LYS A 128 -16.27 -8.39 -6.02
CA LYS A 128 -17.11 -7.73 -7.02
C LYS A 128 -16.26 -7.29 -8.21
N SER A 129 -16.55 -7.85 -9.38
CA SER A 129 -15.98 -7.37 -10.66
C SER A 129 -14.47 -7.11 -10.63
N HIS A 130 -13.68 -8.09 -10.23
CA HIS A 130 -12.21 -8.02 -10.09
C HIS A 130 -11.70 -7.15 -8.95
N ARG A 131 -12.55 -6.85 -7.97
CA ARG A 131 -12.17 -6.08 -6.79
C ARG A 131 -12.61 -6.79 -5.52
N THR A 132 -11.86 -6.62 -4.47
CA THR A 132 -12.24 -7.03 -3.11
C THR A 132 -12.74 -5.82 -2.35
N GLU A 133 -13.94 -5.89 -1.80
CA GLU A 133 -14.53 -4.86 -0.96
C GLU A 133 -14.55 -5.28 0.49
N ILE A 134 -14.08 -4.37 1.37
CA ILE A 134 -14.04 -4.56 2.83
C ILE A 134 -14.66 -3.34 3.47
N THR A 135 -15.60 -3.55 4.39
CA THR A 135 -16.10 -2.47 5.26
C THR A 135 -15.17 -2.30 6.44
N LEU A 136 -14.57 -1.14 6.56
CA LEU A 136 -13.66 -0.77 7.65
C LEU A 136 -14.32 0.28 8.55
N THR A 137 -14.09 0.15 9.85
CA THR A 137 -14.40 1.19 10.84
C THR A 137 -13.10 1.56 11.52
N LEU A 138 -12.63 2.79 11.29
CA LEU A 138 -11.40 3.32 11.85
C LEU A 138 -11.70 4.46 12.82
N ALA A 139 -11.14 4.38 14.01
CA ALA A 139 -11.18 5.45 15.00
C ALA A 139 -10.44 6.71 14.49
N PRO A 140 -10.51 7.86 15.21
CA PRO A 140 -9.73 9.05 14.87
C PRO A 140 -8.24 8.72 14.71
N ASN A 141 -7.66 9.11 13.57
CA ASN A 141 -6.25 8.91 13.23
C ASN A 141 -5.77 7.44 13.25
N GLU A 142 -6.68 6.48 13.27
CA GLU A 142 -6.35 5.06 13.25
C GLU A 142 -5.92 4.61 11.84
N SER A 143 -5.06 3.60 11.81
CA SER A 143 -4.60 2.96 10.59
C SER A 143 -4.60 1.44 10.70
N VAL A 144 -4.70 0.79 9.54
CA VAL A 144 -4.62 -0.67 9.40
C VAL A 144 -3.82 -1.04 8.16
N PHE A 145 -3.27 -2.25 8.16
CA PHE A 145 -2.82 -2.89 6.93
C PHE A 145 -3.86 -3.90 6.46
N ILE A 146 -4.18 -3.88 5.17
CA ILE A 146 -4.90 -4.98 4.51
C ILE A 146 -3.86 -5.71 3.66
N VAL A 147 -3.65 -6.97 3.99
CA VAL A 147 -2.62 -7.82 3.41
C VAL A 147 -3.27 -8.94 2.62
N TYR A 148 -2.77 -9.17 1.42
CA TYR A 148 -3.12 -10.32 0.59
C TYR A 148 -1.85 -11.16 0.42
N PRO A 149 -1.67 -12.23 1.21
CA PRO A 149 -0.50 -13.10 1.11
C PRO A 149 -0.35 -13.69 -0.29
N ALA A 150 0.87 -14.03 -0.71
CA ALA A 150 1.09 -14.73 -1.96
C ALA A 150 0.42 -16.11 -1.94
N GLU A 151 -0.04 -16.61 -3.12
CA GLU A 151 -0.81 -17.86 -3.22
C GLU A 151 -0.07 -19.10 -2.67
N GLU A 152 1.24 -19.09 -2.62
CA GLU A 152 2.04 -20.21 -2.09
C GLU A 152 1.92 -20.37 -0.57
N ASP A 153 1.53 -19.33 0.16
CA ASP A 153 1.34 -19.38 1.62
C ASP A 153 -0.07 -19.84 2.02
N TYR A 154 -0.99 -20.00 1.06
CA TYR A 154 -2.36 -20.47 1.28
C TYR A 154 -2.53 -22.01 1.14
N LYS A 155 -1.54 -22.80 1.47
CA LYS A 155 -1.77 -24.25 1.65
C LYS A 155 -2.52 -24.41 2.96
N GLU A 156 -3.82 -24.72 2.84
CA GLU A 156 -4.67 -25.15 3.96
C GLU A 156 -3.90 -26.12 4.86
N THR A 157 -3.55 -25.66 6.05
CA THR A 157 -3.08 -26.58 7.10
C THR A 157 -4.33 -27.28 7.60
N PRO A 158 -4.48 -28.60 7.46
CA PRO A 158 -5.64 -29.31 7.99
C PRO A 158 -5.71 -29.07 9.50
N GLU A 159 -6.88 -28.67 9.98
CA GLU A 159 -7.19 -28.49 11.39
C GLU A 159 -6.81 -29.76 12.17
N LYS A 160 -5.66 -29.76 12.81
CA LYS A 160 -5.32 -30.71 13.85
C LYS A 160 -5.14 -29.95 15.17
N GLY A 161 -6.21 -30.03 15.97
CA GLY A 161 -6.20 -29.98 17.42
C GLY A 161 -5.28 -28.93 18.06
N ARG A 162 -5.75 -27.71 18.23
CA ARG A 162 -5.11 -26.65 19.04
C ARG A 162 -5.15 -27.06 20.52
N LYS A 163 -4.05 -27.62 21.03
CA LYS A 163 -3.80 -27.70 22.47
C LYS A 163 -3.24 -26.37 22.90
N GLU A 164 -4.00 -25.65 23.69
CA GLU A 164 -3.53 -24.43 24.37
C GLU A 164 -2.32 -24.74 25.24
N LYS A 165 -1.15 -24.19 24.90
CA LYS A 165 -0.06 -24.03 25.83
C LYS A 165 -0.13 -22.62 26.41
N LYS A 166 -0.45 -22.55 27.70
CA LYS A 166 -0.24 -21.36 28.53
C LYS A 166 1.26 -21.18 28.68
N ASP A 167 1.85 -20.23 27.98
CA ASP A 167 3.19 -19.74 28.29
C ASP A 167 3.07 -18.45 29.08
N SER A 168 3.68 -18.48 30.24
CA SER A 168 3.75 -17.41 31.22
C SER A 168 4.50 -16.20 30.66
N VAL A 169 3.80 -15.06 30.57
CA VAL A 169 4.39 -13.76 30.30
C VAL A 169 5.28 -13.37 31.46
N LYS A 170 6.58 -13.22 31.23
CA LYS A 170 7.49 -12.48 32.13
C LYS A 170 7.44 -11.01 31.77
N GLU A 171 7.10 -10.17 32.73
CA GLU A 171 7.19 -8.72 32.62
C GLU A 171 8.63 -8.28 32.32
N PRO A 172 8.85 -7.30 31.41
CA PRO A 172 10.17 -6.75 31.17
C PRO A 172 10.56 -5.79 32.31
N SER A 173 11.73 -6.00 32.89
CA SER A 173 12.34 -5.06 33.82
C SER A 173 12.85 -3.82 33.08
N GLU A 174 12.48 -2.63 33.56
CA GLU A 174 13.03 -1.35 33.12
C GLU A 174 14.53 -1.29 33.37
N THR A 175 15.32 -1.18 32.31
CA THR A 175 16.69 -0.68 32.37
C THR A 175 17.04 0.02 31.06
N GLY A 176 17.30 1.32 31.19
CA GLY A 176 18.18 2.19 30.41
C GLY A 176 18.21 2.04 28.87
N LEU A 177 17.61 2.99 28.19
CA LEU A 177 17.72 3.22 26.75
C LEU A 177 19.15 3.63 26.37
N GLU A 178 19.94 2.69 25.87
CA GLU A 178 21.00 2.91 24.89
C GLU A 178 20.98 1.75 23.90
N ALA A 179 20.15 1.86 22.86
CA ALA A 179 20.19 0.91 21.76
C ALA A 179 20.22 1.67 20.44
N THR A 180 21.34 1.60 19.75
CA THR A 180 21.56 2.10 18.40
C THR A 180 21.11 1.13 17.31
N GLU A 181 20.60 -0.03 17.68
CA GLU A 181 20.13 -1.05 16.74
C GLU A 181 18.78 -1.63 17.20
N TYR A 182 17.78 -1.57 16.34
CA TYR A 182 16.49 -2.24 16.55
C TYR A 182 16.40 -3.46 15.63
N THR A 183 16.22 -4.62 16.20
CA THR A 183 15.85 -5.82 15.45
C THR A 183 14.34 -6.00 15.56
N VAL A 184 13.62 -5.79 14.46
CA VAL A 184 12.19 -6.08 14.41
C VAL A 184 12.02 -7.53 13.99
N THR A 185 11.48 -8.34 14.89
CA THR A 185 11.21 -9.75 14.62
C THR A 185 9.73 -9.93 14.43
N PHE A 186 9.31 -10.28 13.20
CA PHE A 186 7.95 -10.68 12.92
C PHE A 186 7.87 -12.20 12.89
N THR A 187 7.02 -12.77 13.74
CA THR A 187 6.74 -14.20 13.70
C THR A 187 5.28 -14.40 13.37
N ALA A 188 5.01 -14.89 12.14
CA ALA A 188 3.69 -15.31 11.73
C ALA A 188 3.77 -16.77 11.22
N ASN A 189 2.84 -17.61 11.68
CA ASN A 189 2.70 -19.01 11.24
C ASN A 189 4.01 -19.84 11.31
N GLY A 190 4.80 -19.63 12.37
CA GLY A 190 6.04 -20.40 12.60
C GLY A 190 7.23 -19.97 11.73
N LYS A 191 7.10 -18.95 10.92
CA LYS A 191 8.22 -18.31 10.21
C LYS A 191 8.61 -17.01 10.92
N THR A 192 9.89 -16.87 11.24
CA THR A 192 10.46 -15.66 11.84
C THR A 192 11.23 -14.92 10.77
N ILE A 193 10.86 -13.68 10.50
CA ILE A 193 11.62 -12.76 9.64
C ILE A 193 12.30 -11.76 10.57
N GLN A 194 13.62 -11.72 10.54
CA GLN A 194 14.42 -10.72 11.23
C GLN A 194 14.90 -9.70 10.20
N ARG A 195 14.63 -8.44 10.43
CA ARG A 195 15.17 -7.33 9.65
C ARG A 195 15.90 -6.38 10.59
N GLN A 196 17.18 -6.18 10.32
CA GLN A 196 18.01 -5.21 11.00
C GLN A 196 17.98 -3.92 10.18
N GLU A 197 17.47 -2.84 10.74
CA GLU A 197 17.54 -1.51 10.13
C GLU A 197 18.33 -0.57 11.03
N LEU A 198 19.33 0.06 10.46
CA LEU A 198 20.06 1.18 11.06
C LEU A 198 19.33 2.47 10.66
N PHE A 199 18.79 3.18 11.63
CA PHE A 199 18.32 4.55 11.44
C PHE A 199 19.39 5.50 11.95
N ASP A 200 20.01 6.22 11.04
CA ASP A 200 20.88 7.36 11.34
C ASP A 200 20.02 8.65 11.29
N TRP A 201 19.90 9.30 12.44
CA TRP A 201 19.23 10.59 12.58
C TRP A 201 20.28 11.68 12.72
N SER A 202 21.11 11.90 11.71
CA SER A 202 22.00 13.06 11.64
C SER A 202 21.48 14.15 10.74
#